data_9edff548f3a796d4d80b33c9dffea9df
#
_entry.id   9edff548f3a796d4d80b33c9dffea9df
#
_cell.length_a   1.000
_cell.length_b   1.000
_cell.length_c   1.000
_cell.angle_alpha   90.00
_cell.angle_beta   90.00
_cell.angle_gamma   90.00
#
_symmetry.space_group_name_H-M   'P 1'
#
loop_
_entity.id
_entity.type
_entity.pdbx_description
1 polymer ?
#
loop_
_entity_poly.entity_id
_entity_poly.type
_entity_poly.pdbx_seq_one_letter_code
_entity_poly.pdbx_strand_id
1 'polypeptide(L)'
;MKYLKIKFNNLIQIFIIFCFCLVNFFQKAEVLALTSSENHNFVSSAVKNVGPAVVKIDTERLVERQQFDPTLIDPLLRDLLGEQGIAPERERGQGSGVLINENGLVLTNAHVVERVDDVSVTLADGSICDGQVLGAD
;
A
#
# COMPACT_ATOMS: atom_id res chain seq x y z
N MET A 1 8.80 -61.97 46.18
CA MET A 1 9.61 -60.71 46.11
C MET A 1 9.87 -60.15 44.70
N LYS A 2 9.23 -60.65 43.64
CA LYS A 2 9.48 -60.16 42.26
C LYS A 2 8.58 -59.01 41.79
N TYR A 3 7.45 -58.77 42.43
CA TYR A 3 6.46 -57.79 41.95
C TYR A 3 6.70 -56.37 42.46
N LEU A 4 7.41 -56.12 43.48
CA LEU A 4 7.67 -54.81 44.07
C LEU A 4 8.68 -53.98 43.26
N LYS A 5 9.62 -54.63 42.60
CA LYS A 5 10.71 -53.98 41.85
C LYS A 5 10.27 -53.40 40.54
N ILE A 6 9.23 -53.96 39.90
CA ILE A 6 8.71 -53.49 38.61
C ILE A 6 7.86 -52.21 38.77
N LYS A 7 7.11 -52.08 39.85
CA LYS A 7 6.25 -50.95 40.12
C LYS A 7 7.01 -49.66 40.43
N PHE A 8 8.16 -49.79 41.09
CA PHE A 8 9.00 -48.65 41.44
C PHE A 8 9.72 -48.05 40.21
N ASN A 9 10.10 -48.91 39.29
CA ASN A 9 10.78 -48.48 38.06
C ASN A 9 9.84 -47.73 37.12
N ASN A 10 8.57 -48.13 37.03
CA ASN A 10 7.56 -47.45 36.23
C ASN A 10 7.20 -46.08 36.82
N LEU A 11 7.17 -45.95 38.14
CA LEU A 11 6.87 -44.67 38.80
C LEU A 11 7.99 -43.64 38.57
N ILE A 12 9.23 -44.06 38.59
CA ILE A 12 10.39 -43.23 38.29
C ILE A 12 10.38 -42.79 36.82
N GLN A 13 10.06 -43.68 35.89
CA GLN A 13 9.95 -43.34 34.47
C GLN A 13 8.83 -42.33 34.22
N ILE A 14 7.68 -42.49 34.83
CA ILE A 14 6.57 -41.52 34.72
C ILE A 14 6.97 -40.15 35.27
N PHE A 15 7.70 -40.13 36.39
CA PHE A 15 8.18 -38.87 36.97
C PHE A 15 9.21 -38.17 36.07
N ILE A 16 10.12 -38.92 35.46
CA ILE A 16 11.12 -38.37 34.52
C ILE A 16 10.42 -37.79 33.27
N ILE A 17 9.41 -38.49 32.71
CA ILE A 17 8.64 -38.00 31.56
C ILE A 17 7.86 -36.73 31.93
N PHE A 18 7.26 -36.69 33.12
CA PHE A 18 6.55 -35.53 33.62
C PHE A 18 7.46 -34.30 33.81
N CYS A 19 8.65 -34.48 34.39
CA CYS A 19 9.66 -33.44 34.51
C CYS A 19 10.13 -32.95 33.13
N PHE A 20 10.35 -33.86 32.21
CA PHE A 20 10.75 -33.49 30.84
C PHE A 20 9.68 -32.69 30.10
N CYS A 21 8.41 -33.04 30.28
CA CYS A 21 7.27 -32.27 29.75
C CYS A 21 7.17 -30.87 30.38
N LEU A 22 7.39 -30.74 31.67
CA LEU A 22 7.40 -29.46 32.37
C LEU A 22 8.52 -28.53 31.86
N VAL A 23 9.72 -29.06 31.68
CA VAL A 23 10.86 -28.27 31.17
C VAL A 23 10.57 -27.76 29.76
N ASN A 24 9.99 -28.58 28.87
CA ASN A 24 9.63 -28.16 27.53
C ASN A 24 8.45 -27.15 27.52
N PHE A 25 7.56 -27.23 28.50
CA PHE A 25 6.44 -26.25 28.62
C PHE A 25 6.95 -24.88 29.05
N PHE A 26 7.93 -24.82 29.95
CA PHE A 26 8.55 -23.54 30.37
C PHE A 26 9.39 -22.90 29.27
N GLN A 27 10.06 -23.67 28.40
CA GLN A 27 10.85 -23.10 27.30
C GLN A 27 10.00 -22.44 26.22
N LYS A 28 8.73 -22.83 26.07
CA LYS A 28 7.81 -22.15 25.08
C LYS A 28 7.30 -20.81 25.56
N ALA A 29 7.37 -20.47 26.83
CA ALA A 29 6.89 -19.21 27.38
C ALA A 29 7.85 -18.04 27.12
N GLU A 30 9.13 -18.25 26.92
CA GLU A 30 10.10 -17.19 26.67
C GLU A 30 10.12 -16.71 25.20
N VAL A 31 9.72 -17.56 24.26
CA VAL A 31 9.67 -17.17 22.83
C VAL A 31 8.52 -16.21 22.52
N LEU A 32 7.47 -16.18 23.33
CA LEU A 32 6.32 -15.30 23.12
C LEU A 32 6.56 -13.87 23.64
N ALA A 33 7.55 -13.69 24.53
CA ALA A 33 7.87 -12.36 25.09
C ALA A 33 8.84 -11.54 24.23
N LEU A 34 9.51 -12.16 23.24
CA LEU A 34 10.50 -11.50 22.37
C LEU A 34 9.89 -10.86 21.12
N THR A 35 8.60 -11.07 20.85
CA THR A 35 7.92 -10.50 19.68
C THR A 35 7.24 -9.16 19.94
N SER A 36 7.28 -8.65 21.15
CA SER A 36 6.76 -7.31 21.49
C SER A 36 7.85 -6.28 21.85
N SER A 37 9.09 -6.50 21.45
CA SER A 37 10.03 -5.40 21.30
C SER A 37 9.50 -4.56 20.14
N GLU A 38 8.70 -3.53 20.46
CA GLU A 38 8.51 -2.39 19.57
C GLU A 38 9.90 -1.85 19.23
N ASN A 39 10.49 -2.44 18.18
CA ASN A 39 11.52 -1.75 17.46
C ASN A 39 10.83 -0.52 16.88
N HIS A 40 10.79 0.55 17.64
CA HIS A 40 10.58 1.91 17.14
C HIS A 40 11.76 2.17 16.21
N ASN A 41 11.68 1.52 15.05
CA ASN A 41 12.58 1.79 13.96
C ASN A 41 12.43 3.28 13.64
N PHE A 42 13.55 3.97 13.50
CA PHE A 42 13.62 5.37 13.07
C PHE A 42 12.62 5.65 11.92
N VAL A 43 12.49 4.71 10.95
CA VAL A 43 11.55 4.81 9.83
C VAL A 43 10.10 4.82 10.29
N SER A 44 9.70 3.94 11.20
CA SER A 44 8.31 3.91 11.68
C SER A 44 7.94 5.16 12.49
N SER A 45 8.91 5.72 13.23
CA SER A 45 8.71 6.99 13.92
C SER A 45 8.57 8.16 12.93
N ALA A 46 9.42 8.20 11.89
CA ALA A 46 9.31 9.21 10.85
C ALA A 46 7.96 9.13 10.12
N VAL A 47 7.52 7.93 9.72
CA VAL A 47 6.22 7.74 9.06
C VAL A 47 5.05 8.18 9.95
N LYS A 48 5.08 7.90 11.24
CA LYS A 48 4.04 8.37 12.17
C LYS A 48 3.98 9.89 12.26
N ASN A 49 5.12 10.56 12.20
CA ASN A 49 5.20 12.02 12.34
C ASN A 49 4.83 12.77 11.04
N VAL A 50 5.31 12.30 9.89
CA VAL A 50 5.11 13.00 8.62
C VAL A 50 4.00 12.41 7.75
N GLY A 51 3.57 11.17 8.03
CA GLY A 51 2.53 10.48 7.29
C GLY A 51 1.23 11.27 7.09
N PRO A 52 0.73 11.99 8.12
CA PRO A 52 -0.46 12.83 7.97
C PRO A 52 -0.32 13.98 6.96
N ALA A 53 0.90 14.41 6.66
CA ALA A 53 1.18 15.43 5.66
C ALA A 53 1.39 14.86 4.23
N VAL A 54 1.53 13.55 4.11
CA VAL A 54 1.70 12.91 2.79
C VAL A 54 0.33 12.71 2.15
N VAL A 55 0.19 13.16 0.90
CA VAL A 55 -1.03 13.06 0.13
C VAL A 55 -0.82 12.25 -1.14
N LYS A 56 -1.87 11.58 -1.59
CA LYS A 56 -1.92 10.94 -2.89
C LYS A 56 -2.51 11.92 -3.90
N ILE A 57 -1.94 12.00 -5.08
CA ILE A 57 -2.39 12.84 -6.17
C ILE A 57 -2.82 11.94 -7.31
N ASP A 58 -4.07 12.07 -7.74
CA ASP A 58 -4.61 11.44 -8.94
C ASP A 58 -4.82 12.53 -10.00
N THR A 59 -4.44 12.26 -11.22
CA THR A 59 -4.53 13.21 -12.34
C THR A 59 -5.25 12.59 -13.52
N GLU A 60 -6.00 13.40 -14.24
CA GLU A 60 -6.62 13.02 -15.52
C GLU A 60 -6.20 13.98 -16.61
N ARG A 61 -5.97 13.45 -17.79
CA ARG A 61 -5.64 14.19 -19.00
C ARG A 61 -6.47 13.64 -20.16
N LEU A 62 -7.11 14.55 -20.90
CA LEU A 62 -7.77 14.23 -22.15
C LEU A 62 -6.73 14.22 -23.28
N VAL A 63 -6.46 13.07 -23.81
CA VAL A 63 -5.60 12.93 -25.00
C VAL A 63 -6.51 12.85 -26.21
N GLU A 64 -6.52 13.92 -27.02
CA GLU A 64 -7.10 13.83 -28.34
C GLU A 64 -6.21 12.89 -29.17
N ARG A 65 -6.71 11.69 -29.46
CA ARG A 65 -6.07 10.88 -30.49
C ARG A 65 -6.03 11.73 -31.77
N GLN A 66 -4.86 11.82 -32.38
CA GLN A 66 -4.72 12.46 -33.70
C GLN A 66 -5.86 11.93 -34.57
N GLN A 67 -6.80 12.83 -34.88
CA GLN A 67 -7.86 12.52 -35.79
C GLN A 67 -7.20 12.13 -37.10
N PHE A 68 -7.22 10.84 -37.41
CA PHE A 68 -6.98 10.42 -38.77
C PHE A 68 -7.97 11.23 -39.61
N ASP A 69 -7.44 12.01 -40.55
CA ASP A 69 -8.29 12.81 -41.45
C ASP A 69 -9.37 11.87 -42.01
N PRO A 70 -10.67 12.13 -41.71
CA PRO A 70 -11.74 11.22 -42.15
C PRO A 70 -11.80 11.04 -43.65
N THR A 71 -11.15 11.95 -44.43
CA THR A 71 -11.08 11.90 -45.89
C THR A 71 -10.05 10.90 -46.39
N LEU A 72 -9.08 10.48 -45.51
CA LEU A 72 -8.04 9.52 -45.86
C LEU A 72 -8.41 8.08 -45.46
N ILE A 73 -9.51 7.88 -44.75
CA ILE A 73 -10.00 6.56 -44.37
C ILE A 73 -10.94 6.04 -45.45
N ASP A 74 -10.63 4.87 -46.00
CA ASP A 74 -11.52 4.15 -46.92
C ASP A 74 -12.93 4.04 -46.27
N PRO A 75 -14.01 4.40 -46.99
CA PRO A 75 -15.38 4.32 -46.49
C PRO A 75 -15.75 2.96 -45.90
N LEU A 76 -15.19 1.88 -46.43
CA LEU A 76 -15.38 0.50 -45.93
C LEU A 76 -14.74 0.28 -44.54
N LEU A 77 -13.58 0.87 -44.32
CA LEU A 77 -12.87 0.79 -43.04
C LEU A 77 -13.56 1.64 -41.97
N ARG A 78 -14.14 2.77 -42.34
CA ARG A 78 -14.93 3.62 -41.47
C ARG A 78 -16.18 2.90 -40.95
N ASP A 79 -16.86 2.17 -41.81
CA ASP A 79 -18.05 1.39 -41.46
C ASP A 79 -17.71 0.20 -40.54
N LEU A 80 -16.51 -0.39 -40.72
CA LEU A 80 -16.01 -1.51 -39.92
C LEU A 80 -15.52 -1.07 -38.52
N LEU A 81 -14.90 0.10 -38.41
CA LEU A 81 -14.33 0.62 -37.15
C LEU A 81 -15.36 1.34 -36.28
N GLY A 82 -16.52 1.73 -36.83
CA GLY A 82 -17.54 2.48 -36.14
C GLY A 82 -17.05 3.84 -35.64
N GLU A 83 -17.95 4.65 -35.11
CA GLU A 83 -17.62 5.97 -34.53
C GLU A 83 -16.78 5.90 -33.22
N GLN A 84 -16.56 4.69 -32.67
CA GLN A 84 -15.81 4.48 -31.42
C GLN A 84 -14.31 4.76 -31.55
N GLY A 85 -13.77 4.91 -32.77
CA GLY A 85 -12.36 5.26 -32.99
C GLY A 85 -11.99 6.71 -32.73
N ILE A 86 -12.98 7.59 -32.41
CA ILE A 86 -12.82 9.06 -32.34
C ILE A 86 -13.01 9.59 -30.91
N ALA A 87 -13.37 8.74 -29.96
CA ALA A 87 -13.54 9.19 -28.57
C ALA A 87 -12.19 9.60 -27.96
N PRO A 88 -12.10 10.78 -27.30
CA PRO A 88 -10.92 11.19 -26.59
C PRO A 88 -10.59 10.15 -25.51
N GLU A 89 -9.34 9.76 -25.42
CA GLU A 89 -8.86 8.83 -24.38
C GLU A 89 -8.50 9.63 -23.14
N ARG A 90 -8.98 9.17 -21.97
CA ARG A 90 -8.58 9.72 -20.69
C ARG A 90 -7.37 8.97 -20.17
N GLU A 91 -6.24 9.65 -20.14
CA GLU A 91 -5.05 9.15 -19.43
C GLU A 91 -5.14 9.51 -17.96
N ARG A 92 -4.84 8.55 -17.09
CA ARG A 92 -4.80 8.72 -15.64
C ARG A 92 -3.39 8.55 -15.14
N GLY A 93 -2.96 9.52 -14.33
CA GLY A 93 -1.68 9.49 -13.64
C GLY A 93 -1.88 9.42 -12.13
N GLN A 94 -0.85 8.98 -11.44
CA GLN A 94 -0.79 9.00 -9.98
C GLN A 94 0.56 9.50 -9.51
N GLY A 95 0.54 10.23 -8.41
CA GLY A 95 1.73 10.71 -7.75
C GLY A 95 1.52 10.88 -6.25
N SER A 96 2.53 11.40 -5.59
CA SER A 96 2.49 11.75 -4.17
C SER A 96 2.92 13.20 -4.00
N GLY A 97 2.40 13.83 -2.97
CA GLY A 97 2.77 15.18 -2.58
C GLY A 97 2.87 15.30 -1.06
N VAL A 98 3.33 16.45 -0.62
CA VAL A 98 3.41 16.80 0.80
C VAL A 98 2.65 18.10 1.03
N LEU A 99 1.73 18.07 1.98
CA LEU A 99 1.00 19.25 2.45
C LEU A 99 1.97 20.17 3.21
N ILE A 100 2.12 21.42 2.76
CA ILE A 100 3.09 22.37 3.30
C ILE A 100 2.49 23.25 4.39
N ASN A 101 1.19 23.56 4.27
CA ASN A 101 0.51 24.43 5.23
C ASN A 101 -0.99 24.10 5.35
N GLU A 102 -1.63 24.72 6.31
CA GLU A 102 -3.06 24.57 6.60
C GLU A 102 -3.98 25.15 5.52
N ASN A 103 -3.46 25.97 4.61
CA ASN A 103 -4.22 26.55 3.50
C ASN A 103 -4.35 25.58 2.31
N GLY A 104 -3.84 24.35 2.44
CA GLY A 104 -3.96 23.32 1.41
C GLY A 104 -2.87 23.40 0.33
N LEU A 105 -1.74 24.11 0.57
CA LEU A 105 -0.62 24.10 -0.36
C LEU A 105 0.10 22.76 -0.34
N VAL A 106 0.15 22.09 -1.50
CA VAL A 106 0.81 20.79 -1.70
C VAL A 106 2.03 20.96 -2.60
N LEU A 107 3.15 20.40 -2.17
CA LEU A 107 4.36 20.28 -2.99
C LEU A 107 4.41 18.87 -3.60
N THR A 108 4.62 18.80 -4.92
CA THR A 108 4.79 17.55 -5.66
C THR A 108 5.84 17.71 -6.75
N ASN A 109 6.15 16.64 -7.45
CA ASN A 109 7.06 16.68 -8.60
C ASN A 109 6.35 17.27 -9.83
N ALA A 110 7.06 18.10 -10.59
CA ALA A 110 6.50 18.77 -11.78
C ALA A 110 5.88 17.76 -12.77
N HIS A 111 6.54 16.63 -13.02
CA HIS A 111 6.05 15.60 -13.96
C HIS A 111 4.72 14.95 -13.55
N VAL A 112 4.31 15.04 -12.27
CA VAL A 112 3.01 14.52 -11.81
C VAL A 112 1.86 15.40 -12.29
N VAL A 113 2.08 16.72 -12.36
CA VAL A 113 1.07 17.72 -12.67
C VAL A 113 1.30 18.41 -14.03
N GLU A 114 2.26 17.89 -14.82
CA GLU A 114 2.55 18.43 -16.15
C GLU A 114 1.49 18.01 -17.16
N ARG A 115 0.86 18.99 -17.82
CA ARG A 115 -0.15 18.78 -18.89
C ARG A 115 -1.36 17.96 -18.45
N VAL A 116 -1.82 18.15 -17.23
CA VAL A 116 -3.03 17.52 -16.70
C VAL A 116 -4.21 18.51 -16.78
N ASP A 117 -5.41 17.99 -16.99
CA ASP A 117 -6.63 18.79 -17.03
C ASP A 117 -7.28 18.83 -15.64
N ASP A 118 -7.30 17.70 -14.96
CA ASP A 118 -7.91 17.55 -13.65
C ASP A 118 -6.93 16.95 -12.65
N VAL A 119 -6.95 17.48 -11.42
CA VAL A 119 -6.14 16.99 -10.29
C VAL A 119 -7.05 16.76 -9.09
N SER A 120 -6.96 15.59 -8.48
CA SER A 120 -7.59 15.31 -7.19
C SER A 120 -6.55 14.85 -6.17
N VAL A 121 -6.72 15.32 -4.93
CA VAL A 121 -5.79 15.07 -3.82
C VAL A 121 -6.52 14.29 -2.74
N THR A 122 -5.99 13.12 -2.40
CA THR A 122 -6.48 12.30 -1.28
C THR A 122 -5.59 12.53 -0.06
N LEU A 123 -6.18 13.00 1.02
CA LEU A 123 -5.52 13.23 2.31
C LEU A 123 -5.36 11.93 3.10
N ALA A 124 -4.56 11.97 4.17
CA ALA A 124 -4.28 10.80 5.01
C ALA A 124 -5.52 10.21 5.70
N ASP A 125 -6.56 11.02 5.93
CA ASP A 125 -7.84 10.60 6.49
C ASP A 125 -8.79 9.97 5.45
N GLY A 126 -8.37 9.94 4.17
CA GLY A 126 -9.16 9.42 3.05
C GLY A 126 -10.09 10.45 2.40
N SER A 127 -10.11 11.69 2.86
CA SER A 127 -10.87 12.75 2.21
C SER A 127 -10.24 13.12 0.86
N ILE A 128 -11.09 13.42 -0.12
CA ILE A 128 -10.68 13.78 -1.48
C ILE A 128 -11.06 15.24 -1.72
N CYS A 129 -10.11 16.00 -2.24
CA CYS A 129 -10.28 17.42 -2.60
C CYS A 129 -9.82 17.64 -4.04
N ASP A 130 -10.48 18.54 -4.74
CA ASP A 130 -10.03 18.99 -6.05
C ASP A 130 -8.81 19.90 -5.87
N GLY A 131 -7.80 19.72 -6.73
CA GLY A 131 -6.57 20.48 -6.73
C GLY A 131 -6.46 21.40 -7.94
N GLN A 132 -5.74 22.51 -7.74
CA GLN A 132 -5.38 23.42 -8.84
C GLN A 132 -3.88 23.57 -8.92
N VAL A 133 -3.29 23.39 -10.09
CA VAL A 133 -1.87 23.62 -10.31
C VAL A 133 -1.58 25.12 -10.28
N LEU A 134 -0.79 25.58 -9.31
CA LEU A 134 -0.44 26.99 -9.15
C LEU A 134 0.82 27.36 -9.95
N GLY A 135 1.71 26.42 -10.19
CA GLY A 135 2.94 26.62 -10.95
C GLY A 135 3.78 25.33 -10.97
N ALA A 136 4.66 25.26 -11.93
CA ALA A 136 5.69 24.24 -12.06
C ALA A 136 6.98 24.89 -12.53
N ASP A 137 8.11 24.59 -11.86
CA ASP A 137 9.46 25.03 -12.24
C ASP A 137 10.18 23.93 -13.01
#